data_19cbccb34759bc3d074a5eb508dae5a2
#
_entry.id   19cbccb34759bc3d074a5eb508dae5a2
#
_cell.length_a   1.000
_cell.length_b   1.000
_cell.length_c   1.000
_cell.angle_alpha   90.00
_cell.angle_beta   90.00
_cell.angle_gamma   90.00
#
_symmetry.space_group_name_H-M   'P 1'
#
loop_
_entity.id
_entity.type
_entity.pdbx_description
1 polymer ?
#
loop_
_entity_poly.entity_id
_entity_poly.type
_entity_poly.pdbx_seq_one_letter_code
_entity_poly.pdbx_strand_id
1 'polypeptide(L)'
;MPLDPAPLEPRIRAIGEDLARRSGGRAPGLFDSRWWSQAAINLAMKDPAFKAQLFRFIDVLPSLHDDARVVQLAEEYFGEMSAHLFGAQWGLKALASTKLGASLSGKAIRHQVEQMATSFIAGASIEQAVPTLRKLWEDGRAFSVDLLGEASVSEREADAYRDRCLAALQALGEACPGWSPAPLLERDHLGPLPRVQLSIKISALYSQLDPIDPESSYRAVAARLRPLLNLAGTLPASVIFDMEQADTKELILSIFMRLFMEEPYRTFPHAGIALQAYRTDTYDDVQRLLAWSRERLVPVTIRLVKGAYWDSDAIRYRQRGWPMPLFERKTQTDVNYERLVRLLLEQSHVIRPAFGTHNLRSLAVVEAVAEALKLQSQAWEYQMIYGMAEPFQHAMSDRGRRLRLYAPVGELLPGMAYLVRRLLENTSNESFLRKEYVESQPLSLLLSPPDATLPSPPSPMAPEAGASSTVGSAHFVNEPAADFSRDDVRVAMAEAIDQVRKQLGQRLDVSKLNTHL
;
A
#
# COMPACT_ATOMS: atom_id res chain seq x y z
N MET A 1 -30.34 -8.86 -5.25
CA MET A 1 -30.74 -7.44 -5.10
C MET A 1 -29.63 -6.77 -4.32
N PRO A 2 -28.95 -5.71 -4.80
CA PRO A 2 -27.88 -5.07 -4.05
C PRO A 2 -28.43 -4.54 -2.71
N LEU A 3 -27.69 -4.77 -1.63
CA LEU A 3 -28.05 -4.27 -0.31
C LEU A 3 -28.13 -2.73 -0.32
N ASP A 4 -29.28 -2.17 0.08
CA ASP A 4 -29.41 -0.72 0.27
C ASP A 4 -28.53 -0.27 1.45
N PRO A 5 -27.68 0.76 1.30
CA PRO A 5 -26.83 1.27 2.37
C PRO A 5 -27.61 1.93 3.53
N ALA A 6 -28.71 2.60 3.24
CA ALA A 6 -29.45 3.38 4.23
C ALA A 6 -29.88 2.58 5.49
N PRO A 7 -30.34 1.32 5.39
CA PRO A 7 -30.71 0.53 6.57
C PRO A 7 -29.52 0.12 7.45
N LEU A 8 -28.27 0.20 6.97
CA LEU A 8 -27.09 -0.26 7.70
C LEU A 8 -26.45 0.83 8.59
N GLU A 9 -26.73 2.11 8.37
CA GLU A 9 -26.11 3.21 9.09
C GLU A 9 -26.23 3.13 10.63
N PRO A 10 -27.41 2.81 11.20
CA PRO A 10 -27.52 2.64 12.65
C PRO A 10 -26.61 1.52 13.17
N ARG A 11 -26.48 0.42 12.40
CA ARG A 11 -25.65 -0.71 12.80
C ARG A 11 -24.16 -0.38 12.66
N ILE A 12 -23.77 0.29 11.57
CA ILE A 12 -22.38 0.78 11.37
C ILE A 12 -21.97 1.66 12.55
N ARG A 13 -22.82 2.60 12.94
CA ARG A 13 -22.58 3.48 14.09
C ARG A 13 -22.42 2.68 15.37
N ALA A 14 -23.34 1.77 15.69
CA ALA A 14 -23.28 0.96 16.90
C ALA A 14 -22.00 0.09 16.98
N ILE A 15 -21.58 -0.51 15.85
CA ILE A 15 -20.33 -1.27 15.79
C ILE A 15 -19.13 -0.35 15.96
N GLY A 16 -19.10 0.80 15.30
CA GLY A 16 -18.03 1.79 15.44
C GLY A 16 -17.87 2.31 16.87
N GLU A 17 -18.98 2.62 17.55
CA GLU A 17 -18.98 3.01 18.95
C GLU A 17 -18.47 1.91 19.89
N ASP A 18 -18.81 0.63 19.62
CA ASP A 18 -18.29 -0.48 20.38
C ASP A 18 -16.78 -0.68 20.17
N LEU A 19 -16.31 -0.56 18.93
CA LEU A 19 -14.87 -0.62 18.61
C LEU A 19 -14.10 0.53 19.28
N ALA A 20 -14.62 1.76 19.23
CA ALA A 20 -14.01 2.92 19.88
C ALA A 20 -13.95 2.73 21.41
N ARG A 21 -15.01 2.22 22.03
CA ARG A 21 -15.02 1.93 23.47
C ARG A 21 -13.99 0.85 23.86
N ARG A 22 -13.83 -0.20 23.07
CA ARG A 22 -12.85 -1.27 23.31
C ARG A 22 -11.42 -0.80 23.08
N SER A 23 -11.20 0.14 22.16
CA SER A 23 -9.90 0.78 21.94
C SER A 23 -9.55 1.82 23.03
N GLY A 24 -10.56 2.45 23.64
CA GLY A 24 -10.38 3.47 24.66
C GLY A 24 -9.88 2.91 26.00
N GLY A 25 -8.70 3.31 26.42
CA GLY A 25 -8.10 2.97 27.73
C GLY A 25 -6.67 2.43 27.66
N ARG A 26 -6.12 2.19 26.49
CA ARG A 26 -4.74 1.72 26.31
C ARG A 26 -3.83 2.82 25.70
N ALA A 27 -3.92 4.06 26.23
CA ALA A 27 -2.93 5.07 25.87
C ALA A 27 -1.53 4.64 26.33
N PRO A 28 -0.47 4.83 25.52
CA PRO A 28 0.90 4.54 25.94
C PRO A 28 1.23 5.30 27.22
N GLY A 29 1.80 4.63 28.23
CA GLY A 29 2.23 5.26 29.48
C GLY A 29 3.33 6.29 29.22
N LEU A 30 3.42 7.33 30.05
CA LEU A 30 4.42 8.41 30.00
C LEU A 30 5.89 7.94 30.02
N PHE A 31 6.15 6.67 30.38
CA PHE A 31 7.49 6.05 30.43
C PHE A 31 7.76 5.08 29.29
N ASP A 32 6.85 4.97 28.29
CA ASP A 32 7.07 4.15 27.12
C ASP A 32 8.07 4.86 26.17
N SER A 33 9.10 4.17 25.71
CA SER A 33 10.05 4.69 24.72
C SER A 33 9.38 5.18 23.43
N ARG A 34 8.16 4.71 23.18
CA ARG A 34 7.26 5.15 22.11
C ARG A 34 6.68 6.56 22.34
N TRP A 35 6.76 7.12 23.55
CA TRP A 35 6.23 8.46 23.86
C TRP A 35 6.93 9.56 23.06
N TRP A 36 8.26 9.47 22.88
CA TRP A 36 9.03 10.47 22.13
C TRP A 36 8.74 10.42 20.63
N SER A 37 8.58 9.21 20.07
CA SER A 37 8.11 9.02 18.68
C SER A 37 6.73 9.64 18.50
N GLN A 38 5.86 9.45 19.48
CA GLN A 38 4.51 10.02 19.49
C GLN A 38 4.52 11.54 19.59
N ALA A 39 5.44 12.14 20.37
CA ALA A 39 5.57 13.58 20.49
C ALA A 39 6.02 14.25 19.17
N ALA A 40 6.99 13.68 18.48
CA ALA A 40 7.43 14.14 17.17
C ALA A 40 6.32 14.01 16.12
N ILE A 41 5.60 12.89 16.11
CA ILE A 41 4.44 12.67 15.24
C ILE A 41 3.33 13.68 15.58
N ASN A 42 3.01 13.90 16.84
CA ASN A 42 2.00 14.86 17.28
C ASN A 42 2.35 16.31 16.87
N LEU A 43 3.63 16.68 16.94
CA LEU A 43 4.08 17.99 16.48
C LEU A 43 3.99 18.11 14.94
N ALA A 44 4.43 17.08 14.22
CA ALA A 44 4.29 17.02 12.76
C ALA A 44 2.83 17.07 12.30
N MET A 45 1.91 16.56 13.10
CA MET A 45 0.47 16.66 12.83
C MET A 45 -0.08 18.09 13.02
N LYS A 46 0.52 18.89 13.90
CA LYS A 46 0.05 20.26 14.23
C LYS A 46 0.68 21.33 13.33
N ASP A 47 1.92 21.12 12.88
CA ASP A 47 2.68 22.10 12.10
C ASP A 47 3.08 21.52 10.74
N PRO A 48 2.46 21.98 9.63
CA PRO A 48 2.80 21.54 8.28
C PRO A 48 4.23 21.85 7.85
N ALA A 49 4.81 22.95 8.32
CA ALA A 49 6.19 23.33 7.99
C ALA A 49 7.18 22.38 8.70
N PHE A 50 6.94 22.13 9.97
CA PHE A 50 7.71 21.14 10.74
C PHE A 50 7.60 19.74 10.11
N LYS A 51 6.40 19.33 9.71
CA LYS A 51 6.16 18.07 9.03
C LYS A 51 7.03 17.92 7.77
N ALA A 52 7.06 18.96 6.92
CA ALA A 52 7.86 18.94 5.70
C ALA A 52 9.36 18.81 6.00
N GLN A 53 9.86 19.51 7.00
CA GLN A 53 11.28 19.44 7.41
C GLN A 53 11.63 18.08 8.02
N LEU A 54 10.73 17.51 8.83
CA LEU A 54 10.93 16.18 9.42
C LEU A 54 11.08 15.11 8.31
N PHE A 55 10.23 15.16 7.29
CA PHE A 55 10.32 14.20 6.19
C PHE A 55 11.60 14.37 5.38
N ARG A 56 11.99 15.61 5.07
CA ARG A 56 13.25 15.90 4.37
C ARG A 56 14.45 15.38 5.18
N PHE A 57 14.43 15.60 6.48
CA PHE A 57 15.51 15.13 7.36
C PHE A 57 15.60 13.59 7.38
N ILE A 58 14.45 12.92 7.55
CA ILE A 58 14.36 11.46 7.56
C ILE A 58 14.83 10.88 6.21
N ASP A 59 14.46 11.51 5.10
CA ASP A 59 14.82 11.06 3.76
C ASP A 59 16.34 11.20 3.48
N VAL A 60 16.96 12.26 3.97
CA VAL A 60 18.41 12.52 3.77
C VAL A 60 19.28 11.78 4.79
N LEU A 61 18.78 11.50 5.99
CA LEU A 61 19.53 10.89 7.10
C LEU A 61 20.34 9.63 6.70
N PRO A 62 19.83 8.72 5.87
CA PRO A 62 20.55 7.54 5.42
C PRO A 62 21.83 7.84 4.64
N SER A 63 21.87 8.94 3.90
CA SER A 63 23.04 9.33 3.10
C SER A 63 24.13 10.05 3.91
N LEU A 64 23.83 10.40 5.16
CA LEU A 64 24.77 11.07 6.04
C LEU A 64 25.64 10.03 6.78
N HIS A 65 26.91 9.94 6.44
CA HIS A 65 27.85 9.00 7.09
C HIS A 65 28.58 9.61 8.30
N ASP A 66 28.53 10.95 8.45
CA ASP A 66 29.20 11.68 9.53
C ASP A 66 28.18 12.21 10.55
N ASP A 67 28.38 11.87 11.82
CA ASP A 67 27.49 12.29 12.91
C ASP A 67 27.46 13.82 13.11
N ALA A 68 28.57 14.53 12.81
CA ALA A 68 28.59 15.99 12.88
C ALA A 68 27.67 16.61 11.80
N ARG A 69 27.63 16.00 10.63
CA ARG A 69 26.71 16.41 9.56
C ARG A 69 25.25 16.15 9.94
N VAL A 70 24.95 15.08 10.67
CA VAL A 70 23.59 14.82 11.18
C VAL A 70 23.14 15.94 12.09
N VAL A 71 24.01 16.38 13.02
CA VAL A 71 23.69 17.49 13.93
C VAL A 71 23.51 18.79 13.17
N GLN A 72 24.43 19.11 12.25
CA GLN A 72 24.34 20.32 11.43
C GLN A 72 23.04 20.37 10.64
N LEU A 73 22.64 19.25 10.01
CA LEU A 73 21.43 19.18 9.23
C LEU A 73 20.17 19.24 10.10
N ALA A 74 20.20 18.63 11.30
CA ALA A 74 19.13 18.74 12.27
C ALA A 74 18.94 20.20 12.75
N GLU A 75 20.01 20.96 12.96
CA GLU A 75 19.96 22.38 13.27
C GLU A 75 19.43 23.21 12.11
N GLU A 76 19.83 22.90 10.86
CA GLU A 76 19.37 23.59 9.66
C GLU A 76 17.86 23.38 9.43
N TYR A 77 17.37 22.16 9.57
CA TYR A 77 15.95 21.85 9.31
C TYR A 77 15.02 22.22 10.47
N PHE A 78 15.48 22.10 11.71
CA PHE A 78 14.60 22.26 12.87
C PHE A 78 14.90 23.53 13.71
N GLY A 79 16.05 24.18 13.53
CA GLY A 79 16.43 25.41 14.22
C GLY A 79 16.26 25.31 15.74
N GLU A 80 15.60 26.32 16.35
CA GLU A 80 15.34 26.35 17.80
C GLU A 80 14.37 25.25 18.26
N MET A 81 13.55 24.68 17.38
CA MET A 81 12.65 23.57 17.68
C MET A 81 13.40 22.26 17.93
N SER A 82 14.65 22.15 17.51
CA SER A 82 15.49 20.94 17.74
C SER A 82 15.63 20.60 19.23
N ALA A 83 15.65 21.61 20.11
CA ALA A 83 15.73 21.43 21.56
C ALA A 83 14.46 20.79 22.15
N HIS A 84 13.30 21.08 21.60
CA HIS A 84 12.03 20.49 22.05
C HIS A 84 11.81 19.06 21.53
N LEU A 85 12.39 18.74 20.37
CA LEU A 85 12.24 17.43 19.72
C LEU A 85 13.20 16.37 20.25
N PHE A 86 14.44 16.77 20.49
CA PHE A 86 15.49 15.86 20.91
C PHE A 86 15.81 15.97 22.42
N GLY A 87 14.95 16.71 23.16
CA GLY A 87 14.94 16.86 24.59
C GLY A 87 15.71 18.09 25.08
N ALA A 88 15.10 18.90 25.96
CA ALA A 88 15.71 20.04 26.64
C ALA A 88 16.95 19.65 27.50
N GLN A 89 17.14 18.38 27.79
CA GLN A 89 18.31 17.84 28.50
C GLN A 89 19.58 17.79 27.64
N TRP A 90 19.44 17.85 26.32
CA TRP A 90 20.55 17.88 25.39
C TRP A 90 20.70 19.31 24.89
N GLY A 91 21.40 20.15 25.63
CA GLY A 91 21.80 21.47 25.15
C GLY A 91 22.64 21.33 23.88
N LEU A 92 22.00 21.00 22.72
CA LEU A 92 22.63 20.70 21.44
C LEU A 92 23.64 21.78 21.04
N LYS A 93 23.35 23.06 21.30
CA LYS A 93 24.28 24.17 21.05
C LYS A 93 25.53 24.11 21.93
N ALA A 94 25.46 23.63 23.18
CA ALA A 94 26.60 23.54 24.07
C ALA A 94 27.45 22.29 23.81
N LEU A 95 26.84 21.19 23.42
CA LEU A 95 27.51 19.92 23.09
C LEU A 95 28.04 19.91 21.65
N ALA A 96 27.31 20.50 20.69
CA ALA A 96 27.73 20.59 19.28
C ALA A 96 29.00 21.45 19.06
N SER A 97 29.35 22.30 20.01
CA SER A 97 30.57 23.13 19.92
C SER A 97 31.89 22.32 20.03
N THR A 98 31.82 21.06 20.42
CA THR A 98 32.99 20.16 20.48
C THR A 98 32.81 18.97 19.54
N LYS A 99 33.91 18.51 18.90
CA LYS A 99 33.85 17.32 18.00
C LYS A 99 33.30 16.08 18.70
N LEU A 100 33.57 15.90 19.97
CA LEU A 100 33.08 14.76 20.77
C LEU A 100 31.59 14.88 21.05
N GLY A 101 31.12 16.08 21.39
CA GLY A 101 29.73 16.36 21.65
C GLY A 101 28.88 16.27 20.39
N ALA A 102 29.38 16.73 19.24
CA ALA A 102 28.70 16.59 17.96
C ALA A 102 28.52 15.10 17.56
N SER A 103 29.58 14.28 17.76
CA SER A 103 29.48 12.83 17.47
C SER A 103 28.47 12.13 18.39
N LEU A 104 28.47 12.43 19.69
CA LEU A 104 27.50 11.85 20.64
C LEU A 104 26.07 12.26 20.32
N SER A 105 25.85 13.53 19.97
CA SER A 105 24.54 14.05 19.60
C SER A 105 24.06 13.46 18.27
N GLY A 106 24.92 13.33 17.26
CA GLY A 106 24.59 12.71 15.99
C GLY A 106 24.19 11.25 16.13
N LYS A 107 24.92 10.48 16.95
CA LYS A 107 24.56 9.09 17.27
C LYS A 107 23.21 9.00 18.00
N ALA A 108 22.94 9.92 18.94
CA ALA A 108 21.67 9.95 19.65
C ALA A 108 20.48 10.26 18.71
N ILE A 109 20.64 11.20 17.77
CA ILE A 109 19.64 11.52 16.76
C ILE A 109 19.39 10.31 15.85
N ARG A 110 20.43 9.68 15.33
CA ARG A 110 20.28 8.44 14.54
C ARG A 110 19.54 7.37 15.31
N HIS A 111 19.98 7.09 16.52
CA HIS A 111 19.34 6.07 17.35
C HIS A 111 17.87 6.37 17.61
N GLN A 112 17.50 7.64 17.80
CA GLN A 112 16.09 8.04 17.98
C GLN A 112 15.27 7.80 16.72
N VAL A 113 15.80 8.15 15.54
CA VAL A 113 15.11 7.89 14.26
C VAL A 113 15.05 6.39 13.97
N GLU A 114 16.10 5.65 14.26
CA GLU A 114 16.12 4.19 14.16
C GLU A 114 15.09 3.54 15.08
N GLN A 115 14.98 3.97 16.33
CA GLN A 115 13.94 3.48 17.25
C GLN A 115 12.54 3.78 16.74
N MET A 116 12.30 4.98 16.18
CA MET A 116 11.02 5.32 15.58
C MET A 116 10.72 4.41 14.38
N ALA A 117 11.70 4.12 13.55
CA ALA A 117 11.55 3.25 12.39
C ALA A 117 11.34 1.78 12.78
N THR A 118 12.06 1.29 13.79
CA THR A 118 11.91 -0.10 14.27
C THR A 118 10.54 -0.38 14.86
N SER A 119 9.77 0.65 15.26
CA SER A 119 8.37 0.44 15.69
C SER A 119 7.45 -0.03 14.55
N PHE A 120 7.84 0.20 13.28
CA PHE A 120 7.08 -0.20 12.10
C PHE A 120 7.68 -1.39 11.34
N ILE A 121 8.82 -1.93 11.79
CA ILE A 121 9.57 -3.02 11.15
C ILE A 121 9.66 -4.19 12.12
N ALA A 122 9.27 -5.39 11.66
CA ALA A 122 9.26 -6.58 12.52
C ALA A 122 10.68 -7.12 12.83
N GLY A 123 11.66 -6.80 12.01
CA GLY A 123 13.07 -7.13 12.16
C GLY A 123 13.90 -6.69 10.97
N ALA A 124 15.21 -6.49 11.15
CA ALA A 124 16.12 -6.10 10.07
C ALA A 124 16.40 -7.26 9.09
N SER A 125 16.26 -8.50 9.54
CA SER A 125 16.29 -9.70 8.70
C SER A 125 15.14 -10.63 9.07
N ILE A 126 14.91 -11.68 8.27
CA ILE A 126 13.83 -12.62 8.55
C ILE A 126 14.07 -13.39 9.85
N GLU A 127 15.32 -13.72 10.15
CA GLU A 127 15.70 -14.43 11.38
C GLU A 127 15.41 -13.57 12.62
N GLN A 128 15.67 -12.27 12.54
CA GLN A 128 15.36 -11.31 13.60
C GLN A 128 13.83 -11.06 13.72
N ALA A 129 13.09 -11.18 12.63
CA ALA A 129 11.65 -10.99 12.61
C ALA A 129 10.89 -12.20 13.19
N VAL A 130 11.40 -13.42 13.06
CA VAL A 130 10.72 -14.65 13.51
C VAL A 130 10.20 -14.58 14.95
N PRO A 131 10.97 -14.13 15.96
CA PRO A 131 10.45 -13.99 17.33
C PRO A 131 9.27 -13.01 17.44
N THR A 132 9.33 -11.89 16.71
CA THR A 132 8.24 -10.90 16.66
C THR A 132 7.00 -11.49 16.00
N LEU A 133 7.15 -12.17 14.86
CA LEU A 133 6.06 -12.82 14.13
C LEU A 133 5.42 -13.94 14.96
N ARG A 134 6.24 -14.72 15.68
CA ARG A 134 5.75 -15.73 16.62
C ARG A 134 4.91 -15.12 17.73
N LYS A 135 5.37 -14.02 18.33
CA LYS A 135 4.58 -13.30 19.35
C LYS A 135 3.24 -12.81 18.81
N LEU A 136 3.21 -12.26 17.59
CA LEU A 136 1.95 -11.88 16.95
C LEU A 136 1.00 -13.07 16.82
N TRP A 137 1.52 -14.21 16.40
CA TRP A 137 0.75 -15.45 16.26
C TRP A 137 0.19 -15.94 17.62
N GLU A 138 1.02 -15.96 18.66
CA GLU A 138 0.63 -16.32 20.02
C GLU A 138 -0.41 -15.34 20.60
N ASP A 139 -0.37 -14.08 20.19
CA ASP A 139 -1.38 -13.05 20.51
C ASP A 139 -2.66 -13.15 19.64
N GLY A 140 -2.82 -14.18 18.81
CA GLY A 140 -3.99 -14.42 17.96
C GLY A 140 -4.04 -13.52 16.72
N ARG A 141 -2.90 -13.03 16.23
CA ARG A 141 -2.78 -12.19 15.03
C ARG A 141 -1.92 -12.88 13.98
N ALA A 142 -2.46 -13.06 12.77
CA ALA A 142 -1.70 -13.55 11.65
C ALA A 142 -0.76 -12.43 11.11
N PHE A 143 0.17 -12.80 10.23
CA PHE A 143 1.09 -11.84 9.62
C PHE A 143 1.18 -12.03 8.11
N SER A 144 1.57 -10.97 7.41
CA SER A 144 1.99 -10.96 6.02
C SER A 144 3.36 -10.28 5.97
N VAL A 145 4.41 -11.01 5.62
CA VAL A 145 5.76 -10.46 5.55
C VAL A 145 5.90 -9.66 4.26
N ASP A 146 6.39 -8.43 4.38
CA ASP A 146 6.85 -7.58 3.28
C ASP A 146 8.35 -7.37 3.41
N LEU A 147 9.12 -7.91 2.48
CA LEU A 147 10.55 -7.64 2.45
C LEU A 147 10.78 -6.24 1.90
N LEU A 148 11.28 -5.35 2.77
CA LEU A 148 11.54 -3.98 2.39
C LEU A 148 12.47 -3.91 1.18
N GLY A 149 12.10 -3.09 0.23
CA GLY A 149 12.73 -2.87 -1.05
C GLY A 149 11.74 -2.14 -1.96
N GLU A 150 12.25 -1.30 -2.83
CA GLU A 150 11.48 -0.62 -3.86
C GLU A 150 11.79 -1.21 -5.24
N ALA A 151 11.36 -0.54 -6.30
CA ALA A 151 11.64 -0.95 -7.66
C ALA A 151 13.14 -1.20 -7.86
N SER A 152 13.51 -2.37 -8.35
CA SER A 152 14.89 -2.71 -8.66
C SER A 152 15.39 -1.87 -9.82
N VAL A 153 16.61 -1.31 -9.70
CA VAL A 153 17.24 -0.53 -10.78
C VAL A 153 18.22 -1.36 -11.61
N SER A 154 18.43 -2.62 -11.23
CA SER A 154 19.28 -3.57 -11.94
C SER A 154 18.77 -5.01 -11.80
N GLU A 155 19.12 -5.85 -12.78
CA GLU A 155 18.77 -7.27 -12.72
C GLU A 155 19.43 -7.99 -11.52
N ARG A 156 20.62 -7.52 -11.10
CA ARG A 156 21.28 -8.04 -9.90
C ARG A 156 20.46 -7.77 -8.64
N GLU A 157 19.85 -6.60 -8.52
CA GLU A 157 18.96 -6.29 -7.41
C GLU A 157 17.66 -7.10 -7.47
N ALA A 158 17.11 -7.28 -8.66
CA ALA A 158 15.92 -8.11 -8.86
C ALA A 158 16.18 -9.58 -8.48
N ASP A 159 17.34 -10.13 -8.83
CA ASP A 159 17.74 -11.47 -8.40
C ASP A 159 17.96 -11.53 -6.88
N ALA A 160 18.64 -10.54 -6.30
CA ALA A 160 18.84 -10.46 -4.86
C ALA A 160 17.50 -10.35 -4.09
N TYR A 161 16.51 -9.62 -4.63
CA TYR A 161 15.17 -9.55 -4.02
C TYR A 161 14.45 -10.91 -4.09
N ARG A 162 14.46 -11.59 -5.25
CA ARG A 162 13.97 -12.96 -5.37
C ARG A 162 14.60 -13.90 -4.35
N ASP A 163 15.92 -13.86 -4.20
CA ASP A 163 16.66 -14.76 -3.31
C ASP A 163 16.33 -14.49 -1.84
N ARG A 164 16.12 -13.22 -1.46
CA ARG A 164 15.61 -12.86 -0.13
C ARG A 164 14.19 -13.39 0.09
N CYS A 165 13.32 -13.33 -0.91
CA CYS A 165 11.97 -13.90 -0.83
C CYS A 165 12.01 -15.42 -0.65
N LEU A 166 12.89 -16.13 -1.35
CA LEU A 166 13.09 -17.57 -1.18
C LEU A 166 13.59 -17.91 0.22
N ALA A 167 14.60 -17.18 0.70
CA ALA A 167 15.14 -17.36 2.05
C ALA A 167 14.08 -17.10 3.14
N ALA A 168 13.25 -16.07 2.95
CA ALA A 168 12.16 -15.77 3.89
C ALA A 168 11.10 -16.87 3.91
N LEU A 169 10.69 -17.39 2.76
CA LEU A 169 9.75 -18.53 2.67
C LEU A 169 10.33 -19.77 3.36
N GLN A 170 11.61 -20.09 3.12
CA GLN A 170 12.28 -21.23 3.73
C GLN A 170 12.33 -21.08 5.25
N ALA A 171 12.85 -19.98 5.78
CA ALA A 171 12.99 -19.72 7.20
C ALA A 171 11.64 -19.76 7.94
N LEU A 172 10.60 -19.15 7.36
CA LEU A 172 9.26 -19.18 7.94
C LEU A 172 8.61 -20.56 7.82
N GLY A 173 8.82 -21.25 6.70
CA GLY A 173 8.34 -22.61 6.49
C GLY A 173 8.90 -23.62 7.50
N GLU A 174 10.14 -23.38 7.96
CA GLU A 174 10.79 -24.18 9.00
C GLU A 174 10.34 -23.78 10.42
N ALA A 175 10.17 -22.48 10.68
CA ALA A 175 9.84 -21.98 12.02
C ALA A 175 8.36 -22.16 12.38
N CYS A 176 7.43 -21.83 11.47
CA CYS A 176 6.00 -21.74 11.77
C CYS A 176 5.33 -23.08 12.17
N PRO A 177 5.71 -24.26 11.65
CA PRO A 177 5.09 -25.53 12.06
C PRO A 177 5.21 -25.81 13.56
N GLY A 178 6.28 -25.32 14.21
CA GLY A 178 6.51 -25.48 15.66
C GLY A 178 5.70 -24.52 16.55
N TRP A 179 4.91 -23.62 15.99
CA TRP A 179 4.12 -22.66 16.77
C TRP A 179 2.79 -23.28 17.24
N SER A 180 2.24 -22.72 18.31
CA SER A 180 0.97 -23.17 18.87
C SER A 180 -0.16 -23.12 17.83
N PRO A 181 -1.08 -24.10 17.80
CA PRO A 181 -2.25 -24.06 16.93
C PRO A 181 -3.12 -22.83 17.20
N ALA A 182 -3.60 -22.20 16.14
CA ALA A 182 -4.49 -21.04 16.19
C ALA A 182 -5.66 -21.21 15.19
N PRO A 183 -6.72 -21.97 15.54
CA PRO A 183 -7.77 -22.36 14.59
C PRO A 183 -8.43 -21.21 13.86
N LEU A 184 -8.56 -20.02 14.50
CA LEU A 184 -9.11 -18.82 13.89
C LEU A 184 -8.23 -18.31 12.74
N LEU A 185 -6.91 -18.51 12.82
CA LEU A 185 -5.93 -18.01 11.85
C LEU A 185 -5.63 -19.05 10.75
N GLU A 186 -5.84 -20.34 11.03
CA GLU A 186 -5.44 -21.44 10.17
C GLU A 186 -6.56 -21.96 9.28
N ARG A 187 -7.77 -21.40 9.40
CA ARG A 187 -8.92 -21.82 8.59
C ARG A 187 -9.87 -20.68 8.32
N ASP A 188 -10.39 -20.65 7.09
CA ASP A 188 -11.52 -19.82 6.72
C ASP A 188 -12.74 -20.65 6.30
N HIS A 189 -13.76 -19.98 5.78
CA HIS A 189 -14.98 -20.62 5.28
C HIS A 189 -14.76 -21.46 4.00
N LEU A 190 -13.64 -21.27 3.30
CA LEU A 190 -13.27 -22.01 2.07
C LEU A 190 -12.22 -23.10 2.34
N GLY A 191 -11.71 -23.23 3.57
CA GLY A 191 -10.78 -24.28 3.91
C GLY A 191 -9.57 -23.85 4.72
N PRO A 192 -8.50 -24.66 4.76
CA PRO A 192 -7.29 -24.34 5.49
C PRO A 192 -6.57 -23.12 4.93
N LEU A 193 -5.90 -22.39 5.81
CA LEU A 193 -5.03 -21.25 5.49
C LEU A 193 -3.61 -21.54 5.95
N PRO A 194 -2.59 -21.25 5.16
CA PRO A 194 -1.20 -21.37 5.58
C PRO A 194 -0.86 -20.31 6.63
N ARG A 195 0.06 -20.64 7.54
CA ARG A 195 0.58 -19.71 8.55
C ARG A 195 1.43 -18.63 7.92
N VAL A 196 2.21 -19.00 6.91
CA VAL A 196 3.11 -18.09 6.18
C VAL A 196 2.34 -17.35 5.11
N GLN A 197 2.48 -16.04 5.07
CA GLN A 197 2.06 -15.20 3.95
C GLN A 197 3.17 -14.22 3.59
N LEU A 198 3.56 -14.19 2.31
CA LEU A 198 4.53 -13.27 1.75
C LEU A 198 3.84 -12.30 0.80
N SER A 199 4.04 -11.00 1.01
CA SER A 199 3.68 -9.94 0.06
C SER A 199 4.87 -9.64 -0.83
N ILE A 200 4.64 -9.56 -2.14
CA ILE A 200 5.70 -9.38 -3.16
C ILE A 200 5.41 -8.13 -3.98
N LYS A 201 6.42 -7.29 -4.14
CA LYS A 201 6.41 -6.15 -5.06
C LYS A 201 6.92 -6.58 -6.43
N ILE A 202 6.08 -6.42 -7.44
CA ILE A 202 6.40 -6.86 -8.79
C ILE A 202 7.51 -6.01 -9.42
N SER A 203 7.54 -4.71 -9.11
CA SER A 203 8.61 -3.82 -9.56
C SER A 203 10.00 -4.17 -9.00
N ALA A 204 10.05 -4.91 -7.89
CA ALA A 204 11.32 -5.39 -7.31
C ALA A 204 11.84 -6.67 -8.00
N LEU A 205 11.07 -7.30 -8.88
CA LEU A 205 11.45 -8.54 -9.57
C LEU A 205 11.98 -8.32 -10.99
N TYR A 206 11.93 -7.11 -11.52
CA TYR A 206 12.46 -6.80 -12.85
C TYR A 206 12.79 -5.32 -12.99
N SER A 207 14.05 -4.99 -13.29
CA SER A 207 14.51 -3.60 -13.36
C SER A 207 13.95 -2.82 -14.56
N GLN A 208 13.49 -3.52 -15.59
CA GLN A 208 12.92 -2.94 -16.80
C GLN A 208 11.40 -3.20 -16.87
N LEU A 209 10.74 -3.26 -15.71
CA LEU A 209 9.28 -3.42 -15.66
C LEU A 209 8.61 -2.18 -16.28
N ASP A 210 8.07 -2.34 -17.48
CA ASP A 210 7.46 -1.25 -18.24
C ASP A 210 6.22 -1.73 -18.99
N PRO A 211 5.08 -1.02 -18.88
CA PRO A 211 3.87 -1.30 -19.64
C PRO A 211 4.03 -1.24 -21.17
N ILE A 212 5.06 -0.58 -21.68
CA ILE A 212 5.34 -0.50 -23.13
C ILE A 212 5.67 -1.85 -23.73
N ASP A 213 6.33 -2.73 -22.94
CA ASP A 213 6.64 -4.12 -23.33
C ASP A 213 6.10 -5.09 -22.26
N PRO A 214 4.79 -5.34 -22.25
CA PRO A 214 4.16 -6.21 -21.26
C PRO A 214 4.62 -7.68 -21.40
N GLU A 215 5.01 -8.11 -22.60
CA GLU A 215 5.43 -9.48 -22.83
C GLU A 215 6.83 -9.77 -22.26
N SER A 216 7.79 -8.90 -22.45
CA SER A 216 9.12 -9.02 -21.82
C SER A 216 9.02 -8.87 -20.30
N SER A 217 8.21 -7.93 -19.82
CA SER A 217 7.92 -7.76 -18.40
C SER A 217 7.32 -9.03 -17.80
N TYR A 218 6.32 -9.63 -18.44
CA TYR A 218 5.74 -10.90 -18.00
C TYR A 218 6.79 -12.01 -17.92
N ARG A 219 7.57 -12.23 -19.00
CA ARG A 219 8.57 -13.31 -19.05
C ARG A 219 9.62 -13.19 -17.96
N ALA A 220 10.14 -11.98 -17.75
CA ALA A 220 11.18 -11.72 -16.75
C ALA A 220 10.67 -11.90 -15.31
N VAL A 221 9.49 -11.34 -15.01
CA VAL A 221 8.84 -11.46 -13.70
C VAL A 221 8.42 -12.91 -13.43
N ALA A 222 7.78 -13.58 -14.39
CA ALA A 222 7.33 -14.96 -14.22
C ALA A 222 8.52 -15.92 -14.01
N ALA A 223 9.66 -15.71 -14.68
CA ALA A 223 10.87 -16.50 -14.45
C ALA A 223 11.35 -16.43 -13.00
N ARG A 224 11.22 -15.28 -12.33
CA ARG A 224 11.59 -15.09 -10.93
C ARG A 224 10.51 -15.53 -9.93
N LEU A 225 9.23 -15.44 -10.32
CA LEU A 225 8.11 -15.87 -9.48
C LEU A 225 7.94 -17.39 -9.42
N ARG A 226 8.22 -18.13 -10.52
CA ARG A 226 8.03 -19.59 -10.54
C ARG A 226 8.80 -20.34 -9.45
N PRO A 227 10.08 -20.07 -9.16
CA PRO A 227 10.77 -20.67 -8.02
C PRO A 227 10.09 -20.38 -6.68
N LEU A 228 9.60 -19.14 -6.49
CA LEU A 228 8.89 -18.75 -5.27
C LEU A 228 7.57 -19.51 -5.12
N LEU A 229 6.79 -19.63 -6.18
CA LEU A 229 5.52 -20.36 -6.18
C LEU A 229 5.72 -21.87 -5.98
N ASN A 230 6.77 -22.45 -6.56
CA ASN A 230 7.13 -23.85 -6.34
C ASN A 230 7.45 -24.10 -4.87
N LEU A 231 8.28 -23.23 -4.25
CA LEU A 231 8.62 -23.34 -2.85
C LEU A 231 7.37 -23.11 -1.97
N ALA A 232 6.54 -22.10 -2.27
CA ALA A 232 5.30 -21.82 -1.54
C ALA A 232 4.27 -22.94 -1.64
N GLY A 233 4.33 -23.77 -2.68
CA GLY A 233 3.50 -24.96 -2.83
C GLY A 233 3.96 -26.13 -1.95
N THR A 234 5.26 -26.27 -1.72
CA THR A 234 5.85 -27.32 -0.85
C THR A 234 5.85 -26.94 0.62
N LEU A 235 6.11 -25.67 0.90
CA LEU A 235 6.01 -25.07 2.24
C LEU A 235 4.69 -24.28 2.28
N PRO A 236 3.57 -24.85 2.78
CA PRO A 236 2.28 -24.19 2.64
C PRO A 236 2.34 -22.70 2.97
N ALA A 237 2.34 -21.85 1.95
CA ALA A 237 2.45 -20.41 2.07
C ALA A 237 1.51 -19.69 1.09
N SER A 238 1.00 -18.53 1.50
CA SER A 238 0.28 -17.60 0.64
C SER A 238 1.26 -16.65 -0.03
N VAL A 239 1.01 -16.33 -1.30
CA VAL A 239 1.75 -15.31 -2.05
C VAL A 239 0.78 -14.23 -2.50
N ILE A 240 1.01 -13.00 -2.05
CA ILE A 240 0.15 -11.85 -2.35
C ILE A 240 0.95 -10.84 -3.17
N PHE A 241 0.41 -10.45 -4.33
CA PHE A 241 0.98 -9.37 -5.13
C PHE A 241 0.51 -8.04 -4.55
N ASP A 242 1.45 -7.22 -4.13
CA ASP A 242 1.13 -5.84 -3.75
C ASP A 242 0.80 -5.03 -5.00
N MET A 243 -0.11 -4.06 -4.86
CA MET A 243 -0.39 -3.09 -5.91
C MET A 243 0.44 -1.84 -5.68
N GLU A 244 1.05 -1.37 -6.74
CA GLU A 244 2.00 -0.26 -6.72
C GLU A 244 1.46 0.98 -7.43
N GLN A 245 2.29 1.72 -8.21
CA GLN A 245 1.89 2.95 -8.87
C GLN A 245 0.80 2.72 -9.93
N ALA A 246 0.09 3.79 -10.26
CA ALA A 246 -1.05 3.73 -11.17
C ALA A 246 -0.67 3.28 -12.59
N ASP A 247 0.49 3.65 -13.07
CA ASP A 247 0.97 3.33 -14.42
C ASP A 247 1.42 1.86 -14.59
N THR A 248 1.69 1.14 -13.52
CA THR A 248 2.02 -0.30 -13.57
C THR A 248 0.86 -1.21 -13.18
N LYS A 249 -0.28 -0.66 -12.74
CA LYS A 249 -1.42 -1.43 -12.22
C LYS A 249 -1.92 -2.50 -13.20
N GLU A 250 -2.17 -2.10 -14.44
CA GLU A 250 -2.73 -3.01 -15.45
C GLU A 250 -1.74 -4.14 -15.79
N LEU A 251 -0.46 -3.80 -15.86
CA LEU A 251 0.62 -4.78 -16.08
C LEU A 251 0.68 -5.80 -14.93
N ILE A 252 0.66 -5.34 -13.67
CA ILE A 252 0.69 -6.22 -12.49
C ILE A 252 -0.53 -7.15 -12.47
N LEU A 253 -1.73 -6.61 -12.74
CA LEU A 253 -2.97 -7.38 -12.79
C LEU A 253 -2.91 -8.44 -13.92
N SER A 254 -2.43 -8.06 -15.09
CA SER A 254 -2.24 -8.97 -16.24
C SER A 254 -1.24 -10.08 -15.92
N ILE A 255 -0.08 -9.74 -15.33
CA ILE A 255 0.93 -10.72 -14.90
C ILE A 255 0.33 -11.71 -13.91
N PHE A 256 -0.41 -11.23 -12.91
CA PHE A 256 -1.08 -12.05 -11.92
C PHE A 256 -2.05 -13.04 -12.56
N MET A 257 -2.99 -12.53 -13.35
CA MET A 257 -4.03 -13.35 -13.97
C MET A 257 -3.43 -14.39 -14.93
N ARG A 258 -2.44 -14.00 -15.73
CA ARG A 258 -1.78 -14.88 -16.69
C ARG A 258 -0.96 -15.97 -16.00
N LEU A 259 -0.14 -15.63 -15.01
CA LEU A 259 0.73 -16.59 -14.32
C LEU A 259 -0.09 -17.67 -13.60
N PHE A 260 -1.17 -17.29 -12.92
CA PHE A 260 -2.01 -18.24 -12.20
C PHE A 260 -3.03 -18.98 -13.09
N MET A 261 -2.99 -18.81 -14.41
CA MET A 261 -3.63 -19.69 -15.40
C MET A 261 -2.65 -20.71 -16.02
N GLU A 262 -1.34 -20.56 -15.79
CA GLU A 262 -0.35 -21.56 -16.23
C GLU A 262 -0.38 -22.81 -15.34
N GLU A 263 -0.16 -23.99 -15.92
CA GLU A 263 0.14 -25.18 -15.15
C GLU A 263 1.61 -25.14 -14.63
N PRO A 264 1.89 -25.50 -13.35
CA PRO A 264 0.96 -26.07 -12.35
C PRO A 264 0.27 -25.02 -11.45
N TYR A 265 0.46 -23.70 -11.70
CA TYR A 265 0.02 -22.64 -10.79
C TYR A 265 -1.49 -22.38 -10.83
N ARG A 266 -2.18 -22.90 -11.83
CA ARG A 266 -3.64 -22.79 -11.95
C ARG A 266 -4.36 -23.33 -10.70
N THR A 267 -3.82 -24.37 -10.10
CA THR A 267 -4.38 -25.00 -8.89
C THR A 267 -3.79 -24.48 -7.59
N PHE A 268 -2.87 -23.50 -7.62
CA PHE A 268 -2.26 -22.94 -6.42
C PHE A 268 -3.32 -22.20 -5.55
N PRO A 269 -3.63 -22.68 -4.32
CA PRO A 269 -4.85 -22.29 -3.61
C PRO A 269 -4.72 -20.97 -2.82
N HIS A 270 -3.50 -20.43 -2.69
CA HIS A 270 -3.21 -19.35 -1.76
C HIS A 270 -2.59 -18.12 -2.46
N ALA A 271 -2.98 -17.91 -3.73
CA ALA A 271 -2.66 -16.68 -4.45
C ALA A 271 -3.54 -15.52 -4.00
N GLY A 272 -2.99 -14.31 -4.02
CA GLY A 272 -3.76 -13.10 -3.76
C GLY A 272 -3.16 -11.87 -4.41
N ILE A 273 -3.96 -10.82 -4.49
CA ILE A 273 -3.57 -9.52 -5.05
C ILE A 273 -4.22 -8.39 -4.25
N ALA A 274 -3.50 -7.28 -4.12
CA ALA A 274 -4.03 -6.05 -3.54
C ALA A 274 -4.73 -5.21 -4.61
N LEU A 275 -5.82 -4.54 -4.23
CA LEU A 275 -6.53 -3.56 -5.06
C LEU A 275 -6.74 -2.27 -4.28
N GLN A 276 -6.72 -1.14 -4.98
CA GLN A 276 -6.68 0.21 -4.41
C GLN A 276 -7.97 0.97 -4.69
N ALA A 277 -8.77 1.24 -3.66
CA ALA A 277 -10.08 1.89 -3.78
C ALA A 277 -10.02 3.36 -4.23
N TYR A 278 -8.86 4.02 -4.17
CA TYR A 278 -8.72 5.41 -4.64
C TYR A 278 -8.71 5.55 -6.17
N ARG A 279 -8.74 4.42 -6.90
CA ARG A 279 -8.82 4.41 -8.37
C ARG A 279 -10.27 4.35 -8.83
N THR A 280 -10.53 4.99 -9.95
CA THR A 280 -11.86 5.03 -10.57
C THR A 280 -12.25 3.71 -11.23
N ASP A 281 -11.27 2.90 -11.63
CA ASP A 281 -11.41 1.64 -12.38
C ASP A 281 -11.38 0.37 -11.49
N THR A 282 -11.18 0.49 -10.17
CA THR A 282 -11.04 -0.67 -9.27
C THR A 282 -12.30 -1.55 -9.25
N TYR A 283 -13.48 -0.97 -9.44
CA TYR A 283 -14.70 -1.78 -9.49
C TYR A 283 -14.67 -2.77 -10.65
N ASP A 284 -14.23 -2.32 -11.82
CA ASP A 284 -14.10 -3.16 -13.01
C ASP A 284 -12.99 -4.20 -12.86
N ASP A 285 -11.89 -3.84 -12.21
CA ASP A 285 -10.83 -4.79 -11.86
C ASP A 285 -11.33 -5.92 -10.95
N VAL A 286 -12.17 -5.60 -9.95
CA VAL A 286 -12.81 -6.61 -9.10
C VAL A 286 -13.71 -7.53 -9.94
N GLN A 287 -14.51 -6.97 -10.84
CA GLN A 287 -15.38 -7.79 -11.72
C GLN A 287 -14.55 -8.73 -12.61
N ARG A 288 -13.45 -8.24 -13.18
CA ARG A 288 -12.51 -9.05 -13.98
C ARG A 288 -11.91 -10.20 -13.15
N LEU A 289 -11.45 -9.92 -11.95
CA LEU A 289 -10.89 -10.93 -11.05
C LEU A 289 -11.94 -11.95 -10.58
N LEU A 290 -13.18 -11.53 -10.36
CA LEU A 290 -14.28 -12.43 -10.02
C LEU A 290 -14.60 -13.39 -11.17
N ALA A 291 -14.68 -12.88 -12.41
CA ALA A 291 -14.88 -13.71 -13.59
C ALA A 291 -13.72 -14.71 -13.77
N TRP A 292 -12.50 -14.21 -13.67
CA TRP A 292 -11.28 -15.02 -13.77
C TRP A 292 -11.18 -16.08 -12.64
N SER A 293 -11.53 -15.75 -11.40
CA SER A 293 -11.50 -16.70 -10.28
C SER A 293 -12.52 -17.83 -10.49
N ARG A 294 -13.69 -17.53 -11.08
CA ARG A 294 -14.68 -18.55 -11.45
C ARG A 294 -14.17 -19.47 -12.56
N GLU A 295 -13.48 -18.91 -13.57
CA GLU A 295 -12.85 -19.69 -14.64
C GLU A 295 -11.73 -20.58 -14.13
N ARG A 296 -10.92 -20.05 -13.19
CA ARG A 296 -9.83 -20.77 -12.54
C ARG A 296 -10.31 -21.89 -11.63
N LEU A 297 -11.51 -21.81 -11.08
CA LEU A 297 -12.13 -22.72 -10.12
C LEU A 297 -11.37 -22.83 -8.76
N VAL A 298 -10.49 -21.89 -8.47
CA VAL A 298 -9.71 -21.84 -7.22
C VAL A 298 -9.83 -20.42 -6.64
N PRO A 299 -10.26 -20.26 -5.38
CA PRO A 299 -10.42 -18.96 -4.77
C PRO A 299 -9.11 -18.17 -4.73
N VAL A 300 -9.24 -16.85 -4.86
CA VAL A 300 -8.14 -15.90 -4.75
C VAL A 300 -8.37 -14.95 -3.59
N THR A 301 -7.31 -14.56 -2.89
CA THR A 301 -7.39 -13.51 -1.88
C THR A 301 -7.37 -12.14 -2.55
N ILE A 302 -8.38 -11.31 -2.31
CA ILE A 302 -8.39 -9.91 -2.74
C ILE A 302 -8.22 -9.03 -1.51
N ARG A 303 -7.05 -8.36 -1.42
CA ARG A 303 -6.74 -7.37 -0.39
C ARG A 303 -7.21 -6.00 -0.85
N LEU A 304 -8.32 -5.52 -0.32
CA LEU A 304 -8.80 -4.17 -0.59
C LEU A 304 -8.14 -3.18 0.36
N VAL A 305 -7.44 -2.21 -0.21
CA VAL A 305 -6.85 -1.06 0.50
C VAL A 305 -7.37 0.25 -0.08
N LYS A 306 -7.22 1.37 0.63
CA LYS A 306 -7.59 2.67 0.08
C LYS A 306 -6.62 3.12 -1.00
N GLY A 307 -5.32 2.93 -0.78
CA GLY A 307 -4.22 3.27 -1.67
C GLY A 307 -3.17 4.12 -0.96
N ALA A 308 -1.90 4.01 -1.38
CA ALA A 308 -0.77 4.64 -0.70
C ALA A 308 0.09 5.54 -1.61
N TYR A 309 -0.28 5.71 -2.87
CA TYR A 309 0.54 6.42 -3.87
C TYR A 309 -0.17 7.64 -4.49
N TRP A 310 -1.29 8.09 -3.90
CA TRP A 310 -2.15 9.11 -4.50
C TRP A 310 -1.38 10.38 -4.88
N ASP A 311 -0.54 10.91 -3.98
CA ASP A 311 0.20 12.15 -4.24
C ASP A 311 1.18 12.00 -5.41
N SER A 312 1.96 10.93 -5.44
CA SER A 312 2.95 10.67 -6.51
C SER A 312 2.28 10.38 -7.85
N ASP A 313 1.20 9.58 -7.84
CA ASP A 313 0.45 9.26 -9.03
C ASP A 313 -0.27 10.50 -9.59
N ALA A 314 -0.95 11.26 -8.74
CA ALA A 314 -1.64 12.49 -9.15
C ALA A 314 -0.68 13.52 -9.77
N ILE A 315 0.51 13.70 -9.19
CA ILE A 315 1.54 14.59 -9.75
C ILE A 315 2.01 14.07 -11.10
N ARG A 316 2.33 12.79 -11.20
CA ARG A 316 2.81 12.15 -12.43
C ARG A 316 1.82 12.29 -13.59
N TYR A 317 0.54 12.00 -13.35
CA TYR A 317 -0.51 12.07 -14.36
C TYR A 317 -0.76 13.52 -14.80
N ARG A 318 -0.77 14.48 -13.87
CA ARG A 318 -0.90 15.92 -14.19
C ARG A 318 0.28 16.44 -15.00
N GLN A 319 1.51 16.08 -14.62
CA GLN A 319 2.71 16.52 -15.35
C GLN A 319 2.77 15.98 -16.78
N ARG A 320 2.22 14.79 -17.01
CA ARG A 320 2.18 14.15 -18.33
C ARG A 320 0.95 14.52 -19.15
N GLY A 321 0.01 15.24 -18.58
CA GLY A 321 -1.27 15.55 -19.22
C GLY A 321 -2.15 14.34 -19.48
N TRP A 322 -1.97 13.27 -18.69
CA TRP A 322 -2.76 12.04 -18.83
C TRP A 322 -4.11 12.12 -18.12
N PRO A 323 -5.12 11.39 -18.59
CA PRO A 323 -6.39 11.29 -17.89
C PRO A 323 -6.20 10.75 -16.46
N MET A 324 -6.75 11.44 -15.46
CA MET A 324 -6.58 11.08 -14.06
C MET A 324 -7.34 9.80 -13.72
N PRO A 325 -6.65 8.70 -13.34
CA PRO A 325 -7.30 7.44 -12.99
C PRO A 325 -7.70 7.36 -11.52
N LEU A 326 -7.49 8.44 -10.75
CA LEU A 326 -7.71 8.50 -9.31
C LEU A 326 -8.88 9.41 -8.97
N PHE A 327 -9.58 9.08 -7.88
CA PHE A 327 -10.54 10.01 -7.30
C PHE A 327 -9.82 11.25 -6.75
N GLU A 328 -10.37 12.42 -7.00
CA GLU A 328 -9.76 13.68 -6.57
C GLU A 328 -9.96 13.95 -5.07
N ARG A 329 -11.07 13.48 -4.50
CA ARG A 329 -11.42 13.68 -3.10
C ARG A 329 -11.37 12.38 -2.33
N LYS A 330 -10.81 12.43 -1.12
CA LYS A 330 -10.75 11.27 -0.21
C LYS A 330 -12.14 10.69 0.10
N THR A 331 -13.14 11.54 0.21
CA THR A 331 -14.53 11.09 0.44
C THR A 331 -15.04 10.18 -0.68
N GLN A 332 -14.64 10.42 -1.94
CA GLN A 332 -14.95 9.53 -3.07
C GLN A 332 -14.25 8.17 -2.93
N THR A 333 -12.99 8.18 -2.49
CA THR A 333 -12.27 6.94 -2.14
C THR A 333 -12.99 6.16 -1.05
N ASP A 334 -13.48 6.85 -0.01
CA ASP A 334 -14.21 6.22 1.10
C ASP A 334 -15.54 5.62 0.62
N VAL A 335 -16.31 6.32 -0.22
CA VAL A 335 -17.53 5.78 -0.84
C VAL A 335 -17.23 4.55 -1.70
N ASN A 336 -16.18 4.63 -2.54
CA ASN A 336 -15.81 3.50 -3.39
C ASN A 336 -15.32 2.30 -2.56
N TYR A 337 -14.57 2.55 -1.48
CA TYR A 337 -14.15 1.50 -0.56
C TYR A 337 -15.37 0.77 0.04
N GLU A 338 -16.37 1.49 0.53
CA GLU A 338 -17.61 0.90 1.08
C GLU A 338 -18.41 0.13 0.01
N ARG A 339 -18.45 0.64 -1.23
CA ARG A 339 -19.05 -0.05 -2.37
C ARG A 339 -18.34 -1.38 -2.68
N LEU A 340 -17.00 -1.35 -2.68
CA LEU A 340 -16.18 -2.53 -2.95
C LEU A 340 -16.23 -3.55 -1.80
N VAL A 341 -16.32 -3.10 -0.55
CA VAL A 341 -16.55 -3.98 0.61
C VAL A 341 -17.78 -4.84 0.41
N ARG A 342 -18.91 -4.23 -0.01
CA ARG A 342 -20.15 -4.98 -0.29
C ARG A 342 -19.96 -6.00 -1.39
N LEU A 343 -19.41 -5.57 -2.53
CA LEU A 343 -19.17 -6.45 -3.67
C LEU A 343 -18.32 -7.67 -3.28
N LEU A 344 -17.23 -7.45 -2.55
CA LEU A 344 -16.32 -8.52 -2.16
C LEU A 344 -16.95 -9.47 -1.14
N LEU A 345 -17.72 -8.97 -0.17
CA LEU A 345 -18.43 -9.81 0.79
C LEU A 345 -19.57 -10.62 0.15
N GLU A 346 -20.33 -10.05 -0.78
CA GLU A 346 -21.33 -10.77 -1.56
C GLU A 346 -20.73 -11.92 -2.37
N GLN A 347 -19.46 -11.81 -2.77
CA GLN A 347 -18.75 -12.80 -3.56
C GLN A 347 -17.78 -13.67 -2.74
N SER A 348 -17.89 -13.66 -1.41
CA SER A 348 -16.99 -14.41 -0.52
C SER A 348 -16.98 -15.92 -0.77
N HIS A 349 -17.98 -16.47 -1.44
CA HIS A 349 -18.02 -17.87 -1.86
C HIS A 349 -17.08 -18.18 -3.06
N VAL A 350 -16.57 -17.16 -3.76
CA VAL A 350 -15.64 -17.30 -4.90
C VAL A 350 -14.23 -16.84 -4.53
N ILE A 351 -14.13 -15.89 -3.61
CA ILE A 351 -12.87 -15.24 -3.21
C ILE A 351 -12.70 -15.23 -1.70
N ARG A 352 -11.49 -14.89 -1.25
CA ARG A 352 -11.14 -14.59 0.15
C ARG A 352 -11.01 -13.08 0.33
N PRO A 353 -12.05 -12.38 0.83
CA PRO A 353 -11.97 -10.94 1.07
C PRO A 353 -11.01 -10.62 2.22
N ALA A 354 -10.10 -9.69 1.99
CA ALA A 354 -9.22 -9.13 3.01
C ALA A 354 -9.29 -7.58 2.99
N PHE A 355 -9.57 -6.96 4.13
CA PHE A 355 -9.82 -5.52 4.23
C PHE A 355 -8.69 -4.81 4.96
N GLY A 356 -7.83 -4.13 4.21
CA GLY A 356 -6.71 -3.35 4.72
C GLY A 356 -7.13 -1.92 5.07
N THR A 357 -7.33 -1.64 6.37
CA THR A 357 -7.74 -0.31 6.83
C THR A 357 -7.49 -0.13 8.33
N HIS A 358 -7.19 1.13 8.73
CA HIS A 358 -7.16 1.59 10.12
C HIS A 358 -8.34 2.53 10.45
N ASN A 359 -9.23 2.77 9.48
CA ASN A 359 -10.34 3.70 9.65
C ASN A 359 -11.52 3.01 10.34
N LEU A 360 -11.96 3.58 11.47
CA LEU A 360 -13.00 3.02 12.33
C LEU A 360 -14.31 2.78 11.60
N ARG A 361 -14.78 3.74 10.79
CA ARG A 361 -15.99 3.56 10.00
C ARG A 361 -15.84 2.43 8.99
N SER A 362 -14.70 2.36 8.28
CA SER A 362 -14.46 1.29 7.32
C SER A 362 -14.47 -0.10 7.97
N LEU A 363 -13.89 -0.24 9.18
CA LEU A 363 -13.97 -1.48 9.98
C LEU A 363 -15.43 -1.83 10.32
N ALA A 364 -16.20 -0.85 10.77
CA ALA A 364 -17.61 -1.04 11.13
C ALA A 364 -18.48 -1.38 9.91
N VAL A 365 -18.22 -0.80 8.75
CA VAL A 365 -18.93 -1.11 7.48
C VAL A 365 -18.74 -2.56 7.08
N VAL A 366 -17.49 -3.04 7.10
CA VAL A 366 -17.20 -4.46 6.79
C VAL A 366 -18.03 -5.38 7.67
N GLU A 367 -18.07 -5.14 8.96
CA GLU A 367 -18.80 -5.98 9.91
C GLU A 367 -20.32 -5.87 9.74
N ALA A 368 -20.85 -4.67 9.57
CA ALA A 368 -22.27 -4.46 9.37
C ALA A 368 -22.79 -5.12 8.08
N VAL A 369 -22.03 -5.01 7.00
CA VAL A 369 -22.37 -5.67 5.72
C VAL A 369 -22.31 -7.18 5.86
N ALA A 370 -21.25 -7.72 6.50
CA ALA A 370 -21.12 -9.16 6.70
C ALA A 370 -22.25 -9.74 7.56
N GLU A 371 -22.68 -9.02 8.62
CA GLU A 371 -23.84 -9.40 9.44
C GLU A 371 -25.13 -9.38 8.62
N ALA A 372 -25.36 -8.34 7.80
CA ALA A 372 -26.54 -8.25 6.95
C ALA A 372 -26.61 -9.40 5.92
N LEU A 373 -25.47 -9.81 5.39
CA LEU A 373 -25.32 -10.95 4.50
C LEU A 373 -25.36 -12.31 5.24
N LYS A 374 -25.41 -12.30 6.59
CA LYS A 374 -25.36 -13.49 7.44
C LYS A 374 -24.14 -14.37 7.17
N LEU A 375 -22.99 -13.75 6.90
CA LEU A 375 -21.75 -14.46 6.65
C LEU A 375 -21.16 -15.04 7.94
N GLN A 376 -20.49 -16.19 7.83
CA GLN A 376 -19.69 -16.72 8.93
C GLN A 376 -18.53 -15.77 9.26
N SER A 377 -18.16 -15.66 10.53
CA SER A 377 -17.10 -14.74 10.99
C SER A 377 -15.73 -14.98 10.35
N GLN A 378 -15.53 -16.15 9.75
CA GLN A 378 -14.31 -16.51 9.01
C GLN A 378 -14.36 -16.19 7.51
N ALA A 379 -15.47 -15.61 7.01
CA ALA A 379 -15.62 -15.32 5.57
C ALA A 379 -14.76 -14.17 5.08
N TRP A 380 -14.12 -13.42 5.96
CA TRP A 380 -13.19 -12.35 5.63
C TRP A 380 -12.09 -12.21 6.67
N GLU A 381 -11.05 -11.43 6.38
CA GLU A 381 -10.07 -11.01 7.37
C GLU A 381 -9.86 -9.49 7.33
N TYR A 382 -9.49 -8.93 8.47
CA TYR A 382 -8.98 -7.58 8.55
C TYR A 382 -7.46 -7.57 8.41
N GLN A 383 -6.94 -6.53 7.78
CA GLN A 383 -5.50 -6.34 7.67
C GLN A 383 -5.12 -4.95 8.18
N MET A 384 -4.09 -4.88 9.00
CA MET A 384 -3.54 -3.64 9.54
C MET A 384 -2.03 -3.66 9.43
N ILE A 385 -1.41 -2.50 9.49
CA ILE A 385 0.04 -2.38 9.44
C ILE A 385 0.62 -2.61 10.83
N TYR A 386 1.72 -3.36 10.88
CA TYR A 386 2.48 -3.58 12.11
C TYR A 386 2.93 -2.24 12.70
N GLY A 387 2.80 -2.05 14.01
CA GLY A 387 3.15 -0.81 14.71
C GLY A 387 2.14 0.34 14.55
N MET A 388 0.99 0.12 13.86
CA MET A 388 -0.03 1.14 13.68
C MET A 388 -1.35 0.74 14.32
N ALA A 389 -2.05 1.72 14.93
CA ALA A 389 -3.42 1.54 15.45
C ALA A 389 -3.58 0.35 16.41
N GLU A 390 -2.58 0.07 17.25
CA GLU A 390 -2.60 -1.07 18.21
C GLU A 390 -3.90 -1.16 19.04
N PRO A 391 -4.51 -0.05 19.52
CA PRO A 391 -5.78 -0.13 20.24
C PRO A 391 -6.90 -0.78 19.42
N PHE A 392 -6.98 -0.48 18.11
CA PHE A 392 -7.96 -1.14 17.23
C PHE A 392 -7.59 -2.58 16.91
N GLN A 393 -6.30 -2.91 16.79
CA GLN A 393 -5.86 -4.31 16.64
C GLN A 393 -6.37 -5.15 17.82
N HIS A 394 -6.22 -4.66 19.06
CA HIS A 394 -6.74 -5.34 20.24
C HIS A 394 -8.27 -5.43 20.24
N ALA A 395 -8.97 -4.33 19.91
CA ALA A 395 -10.43 -4.31 19.85
C ALA A 395 -10.97 -5.35 18.85
N MET A 396 -10.29 -5.54 17.71
CA MET A 396 -10.66 -6.56 16.71
C MET A 396 -10.39 -7.98 17.21
N SER A 397 -9.24 -8.21 17.86
CA SER A 397 -8.92 -9.51 18.47
C SER A 397 -9.90 -9.86 19.59
N ASP A 398 -10.25 -8.91 20.47
CA ASP A 398 -11.23 -9.08 21.55
C ASP A 398 -12.64 -9.40 21.03
N ARG A 399 -12.94 -9.02 19.79
CA ARG A 399 -14.19 -9.39 19.09
C ARG A 399 -14.10 -10.76 18.39
N GLY A 400 -12.99 -11.47 18.50
CA GLY A 400 -12.76 -12.75 17.83
C GLY A 400 -12.70 -12.63 16.31
N ARG A 401 -12.23 -11.50 15.79
CA ARG A 401 -12.06 -11.29 14.35
C ARG A 401 -10.68 -11.74 13.89
N ARG A 402 -10.61 -12.37 12.71
CA ARG A 402 -9.34 -12.71 12.10
C ARG A 402 -8.65 -11.43 11.66
N LEU A 403 -7.49 -11.15 12.27
CA LEU A 403 -6.65 -10.01 12.00
C LEU A 403 -5.28 -10.47 11.51
N ARG A 404 -4.82 -9.90 10.41
CA ARG A 404 -3.48 -10.10 9.87
C ARG A 404 -2.71 -8.78 9.90
N LEU A 405 -1.47 -8.81 10.36
CA LEU A 405 -0.59 -7.65 10.35
C LEU A 405 0.37 -7.71 9.16
N TYR A 406 0.38 -6.64 8.38
CA TYR A 406 1.36 -6.43 7.34
C TYR A 406 2.67 -6.01 8.00
N ALA A 407 3.63 -6.93 8.03
CA ALA A 407 4.86 -6.86 8.81
C ALA A 407 6.08 -6.66 7.90
N PRO A 408 6.59 -5.44 7.77
CA PRO A 408 7.81 -5.17 7.03
C PRO A 408 9.02 -5.80 7.71
N VAL A 409 9.91 -6.34 6.88
CA VAL A 409 11.18 -6.94 7.30
C VAL A 409 12.30 -6.43 6.38
N GLY A 410 13.35 -5.89 6.97
CA GLY A 410 14.50 -5.39 6.22
C GLY A 410 15.24 -4.30 6.98
N GLU A 411 16.40 -3.94 6.46
CA GLU A 411 17.22 -2.88 7.04
C GLU A 411 16.54 -1.52 6.92
N LEU A 412 16.90 -0.61 7.82
CA LEU A 412 16.30 0.70 7.92
C LEU A 412 16.49 1.54 6.65
N LEU A 413 17.67 1.50 6.05
CA LEU A 413 18.01 2.30 4.87
C LEU A 413 17.09 2.02 3.67
N PRO A 414 16.92 0.75 3.23
CA PRO A 414 15.94 0.41 2.20
C PRO A 414 14.49 0.67 2.64
N GLY A 415 14.26 0.70 3.96
CA GLY A 415 12.93 0.91 4.55
C GLY A 415 12.52 2.39 4.72
N MET A 416 13.41 3.35 4.42
CA MET A 416 13.11 4.78 4.69
C MET A 416 11.90 5.29 3.89
N ALA A 417 11.77 4.93 2.64
CA ALA A 417 10.60 5.30 1.84
C ALA A 417 9.30 4.69 2.39
N TYR A 418 9.35 3.46 2.91
CA TYR A 418 8.24 2.86 3.63
C TYR A 418 7.88 3.64 4.90
N LEU A 419 8.89 4.00 5.70
CA LEU A 419 8.72 4.77 6.93
C LEU A 419 8.10 6.15 6.66
N VAL A 420 8.61 6.88 5.66
CA VAL A 420 8.08 8.19 5.27
C VAL A 420 6.61 8.08 4.87
N ARG A 421 6.23 7.08 4.08
CA ARG A 421 4.81 6.85 3.73
C ARG A 421 3.94 6.58 4.97
N ARG A 422 4.43 5.81 5.97
CA ARG A 422 3.68 5.57 7.22
C ARG A 422 3.55 6.82 8.06
N LEU A 423 4.61 7.61 8.15
CA LEU A 423 4.55 8.90 8.83
C LEU A 423 3.59 9.89 8.14
N LEU A 424 3.62 9.92 6.79
CA LEU A 424 2.67 10.71 6.00
C LEU A 424 1.22 10.27 6.25
N GLU A 425 0.95 8.98 6.23
CA GLU A 425 -0.37 8.42 6.50
C GLU A 425 -0.87 8.79 7.89
N ASN A 426 -0.02 8.68 8.92
CA ASN A 426 -0.37 9.04 10.28
C ASN A 426 -0.57 10.55 10.49
N THR A 427 0.14 11.37 9.73
CA THR A 427 0.17 12.84 9.91
C THR A 427 -0.65 13.61 8.87
N SER A 428 -1.27 12.94 7.90
CA SER A 428 -2.10 13.61 6.90
C SER A 428 -3.32 14.26 7.55
N ASN A 429 -3.75 15.40 7.04
CA ASN A 429 -4.91 16.15 7.55
C ASN A 429 -6.21 15.34 7.51
N GLU A 430 -6.26 14.34 6.64
CA GLU A 430 -7.41 13.47 6.46
C GLU A 430 -7.28 12.11 7.17
N SER A 431 -6.15 11.90 7.90
CA SER A 431 -5.94 10.68 8.66
C SER A 431 -6.99 10.52 9.76
N PHE A 432 -7.60 9.34 9.83
CA PHE A 432 -8.52 9.00 10.91
C PHE A 432 -7.82 9.09 12.28
N LEU A 433 -6.58 8.59 12.38
CA LEU A 433 -5.81 8.64 13.62
C LEU A 433 -5.56 10.07 14.09
N ARG A 434 -5.26 10.99 13.16
CA ARG A 434 -5.13 12.42 13.49
C ARG A 434 -6.45 13.01 14.02
N LYS A 435 -7.55 12.77 13.33
CA LYS A 435 -8.87 13.30 13.70
C LYS A 435 -9.32 12.83 15.08
N GLU A 436 -9.04 11.56 15.39
CA GLU A 436 -9.38 10.98 16.69
C GLU A 436 -8.45 11.44 17.82
N TYR A 437 -7.12 11.27 17.65
CA TYR A 437 -6.18 11.46 18.75
C TYR A 437 -5.66 12.89 18.92
N VAL A 438 -5.65 13.69 17.85
CA VAL A 438 -5.09 15.06 17.89
C VAL A 438 -6.17 16.13 17.86
N GLU A 439 -7.15 15.97 16.97
CA GLU A 439 -8.23 16.95 16.79
C GLU A 439 -9.42 16.69 17.71
N SER A 440 -9.45 15.54 18.41
CA SER A 440 -10.53 15.14 19.33
C SER A 440 -11.92 15.32 18.71
N GLN A 441 -12.06 14.99 17.43
CA GLN A 441 -13.33 15.12 16.72
C GLN A 441 -14.39 14.20 17.34
N PRO A 442 -15.65 14.64 17.44
CA PRO A 442 -16.71 13.83 17.98
C PRO A 442 -16.81 12.49 17.22
N LEU A 443 -16.97 11.39 17.96
CA LEU A 443 -17.09 10.04 17.39
C LEU A 443 -18.21 9.95 16.35
N SER A 444 -19.31 10.70 16.55
CA SER A 444 -20.41 10.79 15.60
C SER A 444 -19.98 11.32 14.23
N LEU A 445 -19.02 12.26 14.19
CA LEU A 445 -18.48 12.79 12.94
C LEU A 445 -17.54 11.78 12.26
N LEU A 446 -16.72 11.08 13.05
CA LEU A 446 -15.82 10.03 12.53
C LEU A 446 -16.56 8.83 11.94
N LEU A 447 -17.78 8.57 12.42
CA LEU A 447 -18.67 7.50 11.95
C LEU A 447 -19.67 7.98 10.90
N SER A 448 -19.68 9.27 10.55
CA SER A 448 -20.61 9.79 9.54
C SER A 448 -20.38 9.17 8.17
N PRO A 449 -21.44 8.92 7.38
CA PRO A 449 -21.29 8.46 6.00
C PRO A 449 -20.47 9.46 5.19
N PRO A 450 -19.60 8.98 4.28
CA PRO A 450 -18.84 9.87 3.41
C PRO A 450 -19.79 10.58 2.45
N ASP A 451 -19.77 11.90 2.47
CA ASP A 451 -20.58 12.74 1.58
C ASP A 451 -19.83 12.96 0.26
N ALA A 452 -20.06 12.06 -0.70
CA ALA A 452 -19.53 12.21 -2.05
C ALA A 452 -20.34 11.39 -3.05
N THR A 453 -20.52 11.96 -4.23
CA THR A 453 -21.00 11.25 -5.40
C THR A 453 -19.79 10.73 -6.19
N LEU A 454 -19.83 9.45 -6.58
CA LEU A 454 -18.83 8.92 -7.49
C LEU A 454 -19.07 9.48 -8.89
N PRO A 455 -18.04 9.93 -9.62
CA PRO A 455 -18.18 10.26 -11.02
C PRO A 455 -18.65 9.02 -11.79
N SER A 456 -19.43 9.21 -12.84
CA SER A 456 -19.71 8.14 -13.79
C SER A 456 -18.38 7.60 -14.33
N PRO A 457 -18.24 6.28 -14.54
CA PRO A 457 -17.05 5.76 -15.19
C PRO A 457 -16.83 6.55 -16.48
N PRO A 458 -15.58 6.95 -16.79
CA PRO A 458 -15.32 7.59 -18.07
C PRO A 458 -15.85 6.67 -19.15
N SER A 459 -16.76 7.17 -19.98
CA SER A 459 -17.09 6.48 -21.25
C SER A 459 -15.76 6.12 -21.90
N PRO A 460 -15.61 4.95 -22.53
CA PRO A 460 -14.46 4.68 -23.36
C PRO A 460 -14.34 5.86 -24.30
N MET A 461 -13.39 6.74 -24.00
CA MET A 461 -13.16 7.91 -24.84
C MET A 461 -12.78 7.34 -26.19
N ALA A 462 -13.66 7.56 -27.17
CA ALA A 462 -13.19 7.61 -28.55
C ALA A 462 -11.93 8.51 -28.52
N PRO A 463 -10.84 8.15 -29.21
CA PRO A 463 -9.69 9.03 -29.29
C PRO A 463 -10.24 10.40 -29.65
N GLU A 464 -10.12 11.37 -28.74
CA GLU A 464 -10.41 12.76 -29.10
C GLU A 464 -9.43 13.08 -30.21
N ALA A 465 -9.93 12.98 -31.42
CA ALA A 465 -9.28 13.54 -32.59
C ALA A 465 -9.11 15.02 -32.27
N GLY A 466 -7.89 15.38 -31.86
CA GLY A 466 -7.46 16.73 -31.59
C GLY A 466 -8.48 17.57 -30.86
N ALA A 467 -8.38 17.74 -29.53
CA ALA A 467 -9.01 18.86 -28.88
C ALA A 467 -8.57 20.09 -29.67
N SER A 468 -9.48 20.58 -30.50
CA SER A 468 -9.30 21.87 -31.20
C SER A 468 -8.98 22.89 -30.12
N SER A 469 -7.70 23.21 -29.98
CA SER A 469 -7.26 24.33 -29.18
C SER A 469 -8.03 25.52 -29.71
N THR A 470 -8.98 26.01 -28.93
CA THR A 470 -9.57 27.32 -29.17
C THR A 470 -8.43 28.29 -29.28
N VAL A 471 -8.25 28.80 -30.47
CA VAL A 471 -7.27 29.85 -30.84
C VAL A 471 -7.45 30.98 -29.85
N GLY A 472 -6.53 31.10 -28.90
CA GLY A 472 -6.61 32.16 -27.88
C GLY A 472 -5.43 32.28 -26.93
N SER A 473 -4.54 31.25 -26.80
CA SER A 473 -3.35 31.40 -25.97
C SER A 473 -2.09 31.45 -26.87
N ALA A 474 -1.30 32.51 -26.71
CA ALA A 474 -0.04 32.73 -27.41
C ALA A 474 1.11 31.79 -26.98
N HIS A 475 0.82 30.70 -26.30
CA HIS A 475 1.82 29.76 -25.79
C HIS A 475 1.69 28.41 -26.50
N PHE A 476 2.79 27.97 -27.10
CA PHE A 476 2.93 26.62 -27.64
C PHE A 476 2.86 25.61 -26.48
N VAL A 477 1.98 24.60 -26.60
CA VAL A 477 1.86 23.49 -25.67
C VAL A 477 2.19 22.22 -26.43
N ASN A 478 3.15 21.44 -25.90
CA ASN A 478 3.46 20.13 -26.46
C ASN A 478 2.26 19.16 -26.29
N GLU A 479 2.09 18.30 -27.28
CA GLU A 479 1.17 17.17 -27.15
C GLU A 479 1.59 16.27 -25.96
N PRO A 480 0.64 15.80 -25.14
CA PRO A 480 0.92 14.88 -24.06
C PRO A 480 1.62 13.61 -24.57
N ALA A 481 2.59 13.09 -23.82
CA ALA A 481 3.19 11.80 -24.13
C ALA A 481 2.11 10.69 -24.10
N ALA A 482 2.23 9.71 -24.98
CA ALA A 482 1.32 8.56 -24.99
C ALA A 482 1.37 7.78 -23.65
N ASP A 483 0.21 7.47 -23.11
CA ASP A 483 0.08 6.68 -21.88
C ASP A 483 0.09 5.18 -22.20
N PHE A 484 1.28 4.59 -22.28
CA PHE A 484 1.44 3.16 -22.56
C PHE A 484 1.02 2.23 -21.41
N SER A 485 0.60 2.76 -20.27
CA SER A 485 -0.05 1.94 -19.24
C SER A 485 -1.41 1.41 -19.72
N ARG A 486 -2.00 2.07 -20.69
CA ARG A 486 -3.29 1.73 -21.30
C ARG A 486 -3.10 0.79 -22.50
N ASP A 487 -3.90 -0.27 -22.55
CA ASP A 487 -3.86 -1.28 -23.61
C ASP A 487 -4.30 -0.70 -24.98
N ASP A 488 -5.38 0.11 -24.97
CA ASP A 488 -5.87 0.78 -26.18
C ASP A 488 -4.82 1.69 -26.82
N VAL A 489 -4.00 2.38 -26.02
CA VAL A 489 -2.92 3.23 -26.51
C VAL A 489 -1.78 2.39 -27.12
N ARG A 490 -1.43 1.26 -26.50
CA ARG A 490 -0.42 0.34 -27.06
C ARG A 490 -0.87 -0.25 -28.38
N VAL A 491 -2.13 -0.68 -28.48
CA VAL A 491 -2.71 -1.21 -29.71
C VAL A 491 -2.71 -0.16 -30.82
N ALA A 492 -3.21 1.05 -30.53
CA ALA A 492 -3.21 2.15 -31.49
C ALA A 492 -1.81 2.54 -31.97
N MET A 493 -0.80 2.51 -31.09
CA MET A 493 0.59 2.78 -31.48
C MET A 493 1.14 1.67 -32.40
N ALA A 494 0.88 0.41 -32.09
CA ALA A 494 1.30 -0.69 -32.94
C ALA A 494 0.68 -0.60 -34.35
N GLU A 495 -0.60 -0.29 -34.44
CA GLU A 495 -1.30 -0.08 -35.70
C GLU A 495 -0.72 1.12 -36.48
N ALA A 496 -0.42 2.24 -35.80
CA ALA A 496 0.20 3.40 -36.42
C ALA A 496 1.60 3.08 -36.99
N ILE A 497 2.42 2.33 -36.23
CA ILE A 497 3.74 1.87 -36.69
C ILE A 497 3.59 0.99 -37.95
N ASP A 498 2.64 0.08 -37.97
CA ASP A 498 2.41 -0.79 -39.14
C ASP A 498 1.90 -0.01 -40.36
N GLN A 499 1.09 1.01 -40.15
CA GLN A 499 0.69 1.93 -41.23
C GLN A 499 1.89 2.69 -41.81
N VAL A 500 2.75 3.24 -40.93
CA VAL A 500 3.98 3.92 -41.38
C VAL A 500 4.89 2.96 -42.14
N ARG A 501 5.09 1.72 -41.66
CA ARG A 501 5.89 0.70 -42.35
C ARG A 501 5.40 0.41 -43.78
N LYS A 502 4.08 0.40 -43.99
CA LYS A 502 3.48 0.22 -45.33
C LYS A 502 3.72 1.41 -46.26
N GLN A 503 4.00 2.57 -45.70
CA GLN A 503 4.28 3.81 -46.45
C GLN A 503 5.77 4.08 -46.65
N LEU A 504 6.66 3.29 -46.03
CA LEU A 504 8.10 3.43 -46.19
C LEU A 504 8.50 3.28 -47.66
N GLY A 505 9.28 4.26 -48.15
CA GLY A 505 9.71 4.32 -49.57
C GLY A 505 8.70 4.98 -50.50
N GLN A 506 7.51 5.34 -50.05
CA GLN A 506 6.58 6.17 -50.83
C GLN A 506 6.98 7.64 -50.77
N ARG A 507 6.85 8.36 -51.86
CA ARG A 507 7.10 9.81 -51.93
C ARG A 507 5.92 10.52 -51.28
N LEU A 508 6.16 11.19 -50.13
CA LEU A 508 5.15 12.02 -49.50
C LEU A 508 5.00 13.31 -50.26
N ASP A 509 3.79 13.61 -50.72
CA ASP A 509 3.45 14.86 -51.32
C ASP A 509 3.14 15.89 -50.18
N VAL A 510 4.15 16.68 -49.84
CA VAL A 510 4.10 17.67 -48.76
C VAL A 510 3.00 18.73 -48.98
N SER A 511 2.57 18.92 -50.24
CA SER A 511 1.48 19.87 -50.56
C SER A 511 0.12 19.41 -50.06
N LYS A 512 -0.01 18.14 -49.72
CA LYS A 512 -1.25 17.56 -49.16
C LYS A 512 -1.24 17.46 -47.64
N LEU A 513 -0.15 17.78 -46.97
CA LEU A 513 -0.12 17.96 -45.54
C LEU A 513 -0.89 19.24 -45.23
N ASN A 514 -2.12 19.07 -44.72
CA ASN A 514 -2.91 20.17 -44.22
C ASN A 514 -2.13 20.82 -43.07
N THR A 515 -1.47 21.93 -43.35
CA THR A 515 -0.84 22.78 -42.33
C THR A 515 -1.96 23.53 -41.60
N HIS A 516 -2.60 22.86 -40.67
CA HIS A 516 -3.25 23.57 -39.58
C HIS A 516 -2.17 23.81 -38.51
N LEU A 517 -1.28 24.74 -38.82
CA LEU A 517 -0.46 25.42 -37.84
C LEU A 517 -1.19 26.69 -37.37
#